data_8f7ce024e2c0a7f5ff670e325823d33e
#
_entry.id   8f7ce024e2c0a7f5ff670e325823d33e
#
_cell.length_a   1.000
_cell.length_b   1.000
_cell.length_c   1.000
_cell.angle_alpha   90.00
_cell.angle_beta   90.00
_cell.angle_gamma   90.00
#
_symmetry.space_group_name_H-M   'P 1'
#
loop_
_entity.id
_entity.type
_entity.pdbx_description
1 polymer ?
#
loop_
_entity_poly.entity_id
_entity_poly.type
_entity_poly.pdbx_seq_one_letter_code
_entity_poly.pdbx_strand_id
1 'polypeptide(L)'
;MKKIHVMAKNWGDGDGGSGYLNSLAFYTKDNEKLEVTDIVSVGDSGAGGVSFKLNGVGARIEWFNNYGSSYYPSNIFATGASYAYSILLYNMNSYGLEQQGFYIYFDKDINNIAYITLLTTFYPANNFVVSVDDGDYTEPVTTVGDEVFKIPLPASKIRCIRGKDGKYYFLKPKASG
;
A
#
# COMPACT_ATOMS: atom_id res chain seq x y z
N MET A 1 1.28 0.62 -13.45
CA MET A 1 0.31 0.21 -12.41
C MET A 1 -0.67 1.33 -12.12
N LYS A 2 -1.88 0.97 -11.82
CA LYS A 2 -2.93 1.92 -11.42
C LYS A 2 -3.51 1.63 -10.05
N LYS A 3 -3.29 0.43 -9.53
CA LYS A 3 -3.91 -0.01 -8.27
C LYS A 3 -2.93 -0.86 -7.47
N ILE A 4 -2.82 -0.57 -6.19
CA ILE A 4 -2.06 -1.37 -5.23
C ILE A 4 -3.00 -1.73 -4.10
N HIS A 5 -3.08 -3.01 -3.73
CA HIS A 5 -3.73 -3.46 -2.51
C HIS A 5 -2.66 -3.87 -1.49
N VAL A 6 -2.71 -3.27 -0.32
CA VAL A 6 -1.80 -3.55 0.79
C VAL A 6 -2.61 -4.16 1.93
N MET A 7 -2.20 -5.31 2.41
CA MET A 7 -2.83 -5.94 3.56
C MET A 7 -1.80 -6.70 4.41
N ALA A 8 -2.18 -7.02 5.64
CA ALA A 8 -1.39 -7.88 6.51
C ALA A 8 -2.07 -9.25 6.63
N LYS A 9 -1.28 -10.31 6.70
CA LYS A 9 -1.80 -11.65 7.01
C LYS A 9 -2.02 -11.84 8.50
N ASN A 10 -1.29 -11.09 9.33
CA ASN A 10 -1.44 -11.08 10.79
C ASN A 10 -1.74 -9.65 11.24
N TRP A 11 -2.99 -9.41 11.58
CA TRP A 11 -3.38 -8.15 12.21
C TRP A 11 -3.07 -8.18 13.71
N GLY A 12 -2.80 -7.01 14.30
CA GLY A 12 -2.43 -6.92 15.71
C GLY A 12 -3.55 -7.34 16.67
N ASP A 13 -3.23 -7.39 17.96
CA ASP A 13 -4.05 -7.96 19.02
C ASP A 13 -5.26 -7.09 19.45
N GLY A 14 -5.59 -6.06 18.69
CA GLY A 14 -6.82 -5.31 18.91
C GLY A 14 -8.07 -6.14 18.63
N ASP A 15 -9.24 -5.64 19.04
CA ASP A 15 -10.52 -6.31 18.85
C ASP A 15 -10.72 -6.80 17.42
N GLY A 16 -10.82 -8.11 17.24
CA GLY A 16 -11.05 -8.73 15.94
C GLY A 16 -9.93 -8.54 14.90
N GLY A 17 -8.71 -8.21 15.34
CA GLY A 17 -7.58 -7.93 14.48
C GLY A 17 -7.56 -6.49 13.98
N SER A 18 -6.66 -5.69 14.51
CA SER A 18 -6.55 -4.26 14.19
C SER A 18 -5.09 -3.88 13.94
N GLY A 19 -4.86 -2.79 13.25
CA GLY A 19 -3.52 -2.28 13.01
C GLY A 19 -3.50 -0.75 12.94
N TYR A 20 -2.56 -0.15 13.67
CA TYR A 20 -2.25 1.28 13.56
C TYR A 20 -1.12 1.45 12.54
N LEU A 21 -1.39 2.16 11.47
CA LEU A 21 -0.48 2.32 10.34
C LEU A 21 -0.24 3.80 10.06
N ASN A 22 1.02 4.13 9.77
CA ASN A 22 1.40 5.46 9.28
C ASN A 22 2.71 5.41 8.47
N SER A 23 3.29 6.57 8.22
CA SER A 23 4.59 6.71 7.55
C SER A 23 4.64 6.06 6.16
N LEU A 24 3.51 5.99 5.46
CA LEU A 24 3.48 5.49 4.09
C LEU A 24 4.37 6.36 3.21
N ALA A 25 5.28 5.75 2.48
CA ALA A 25 6.12 6.41 1.50
C ALA A 25 6.38 5.50 0.29
N PHE A 26 6.72 6.12 -0.82
CA PHE A 26 6.94 5.47 -2.10
C PHE A 26 8.37 5.74 -2.56
N TYR A 27 9.04 4.69 -3.04
CA TYR A 27 10.44 4.78 -3.44
C TYR A 27 10.67 4.16 -4.81
N THR A 28 11.62 4.75 -5.55
CA THR A 28 12.12 4.20 -6.80
C THR A 28 13.11 3.06 -6.54
N LYS A 29 13.50 2.36 -7.60
CA LYS A 29 14.55 1.33 -7.54
C LYS A 29 15.92 1.86 -7.09
N ASP A 30 16.15 3.16 -7.23
CA ASP A 30 17.38 3.83 -6.82
C ASP A 30 17.27 4.42 -5.41
N ASN A 31 16.26 4.01 -4.65
CA ASN A 31 15.96 4.46 -3.29
C ASN A 31 15.64 5.96 -3.17
N GLU A 32 15.18 6.57 -4.22
CA GLU A 32 14.68 7.94 -4.21
C GLU A 32 13.24 7.97 -3.72
N LYS A 33 12.97 8.78 -2.71
CA LYS A 33 11.62 8.98 -2.19
C LYS A 33 10.81 9.85 -3.16
N LEU A 34 9.67 9.36 -3.59
CA LEU A 34 8.74 10.12 -4.40
C LEU A 34 7.99 11.13 -3.53
N GLU A 35 7.78 12.34 -4.07
CA GLU A 35 7.16 13.43 -3.34
C GLU A 35 5.65 13.22 -3.25
N VAL A 36 5.13 13.28 -2.02
CA VAL A 36 3.68 13.29 -1.74
C VAL A 36 3.26 14.72 -1.40
N THR A 37 2.30 15.25 -2.16
CA THR A 37 1.76 16.60 -1.99
C THR A 37 0.24 16.59 -2.03
N ASP A 38 -0.36 17.74 -1.74
CA ASP A 38 -1.82 17.97 -1.86
C ASP A 38 -2.65 16.92 -1.09
N ILE A 39 -2.26 16.63 0.13
CA ILE A 39 -2.89 15.61 0.98
C ILE A 39 -4.21 16.17 1.52
N VAL A 40 -5.31 15.50 1.21
CA VAL A 40 -6.66 15.89 1.66
C VAL A 40 -7.40 14.66 2.18
N SER A 41 -7.76 14.67 3.45
CA SER A 41 -8.60 13.63 4.05
C SER A 41 -10.03 13.70 3.50
N VAL A 42 -10.58 12.53 3.21
CA VAL A 42 -11.97 12.38 2.76
C VAL A 42 -12.71 11.55 3.81
N GLY A 43 -13.61 12.19 4.53
CA GLY A 43 -14.32 11.57 5.66
C GLY A 43 -13.53 11.62 6.95
N ASP A 44 -14.24 11.50 8.07
CA ASP A 44 -13.67 11.65 9.41
C ASP A 44 -13.44 10.29 10.10
N SER A 45 -14.11 9.26 9.63
CA SER A 45 -14.09 7.94 10.27
C SER A 45 -14.75 6.89 9.37
N GLY A 46 -14.65 5.64 9.74
CA GLY A 46 -15.25 4.54 8.99
C GLY A 46 -14.53 4.32 7.66
N ALA A 47 -15.27 4.20 6.58
CA ALA A 47 -14.74 3.97 5.25
C ALA A 47 -14.17 5.24 4.60
N GLY A 48 -13.36 5.98 5.33
CA GLY A 48 -12.70 7.19 4.83
C GLY A 48 -11.56 6.90 3.87
N GLY A 49 -11.00 7.97 3.32
CA GLY A 49 -9.88 7.89 2.40
C GLY A 49 -9.04 9.16 2.42
N VAL A 50 -8.02 9.18 1.61
CA VAL A 50 -7.15 10.34 1.42
C VAL A 50 -6.82 10.51 -0.05
N SER A 51 -6.97 11.73 -0.56
CA SER A 51 -6.47 12.13 -1.87
C SER A 51 -5.11 12.78 -1.72
N PHE A 52 -4.24 12.59 -2.70
CA PHE A 52 -2.91 13.20 -2.72
C PHE A 52 -2.36 13.23 -4.15
N LYS A 53 -1.21 13.83 -4.32
CA LYS A 53 -0.42 13.73 -5.55
C LYS A 53 0.90 13.05 -5.26
N LEU A 54 1.29 12.12 -6.12
CA LEU A 54 2.58 11.46 -6.09
C LEU A 54 3.40 11.92 -7.30
N ASN A 55 4.44 12.71 -7.05
CA ASN A 55 5.18 13.41 -8.10
C ASN A 55 4.26 14.10 -9.14
N GLY A 56 3.24 14.78 -8.65
CA GLY A 56 2.28 15.49 -9.48
C GLY A 56 1.16 14.64 -10.10
N VAL A 57 1.19 13.31 -9.93
CA VAL A 57 0.14 12.43 -10.40
C VAL A 57 -0.92 12.26 -9.32
N GLY A 58 -2.17 12.52 -9.66
CA GLY A 58 -3.30 12.34 -8.74
C GLY A 58 -3.42 10.90 -8.29
N ALA A 59 -3.71 10.74 -7.01
CA ALA A 59 -3.87 9.44 -6.37
C ALA A 59 -4.84 9.52 -5.21
N ARG A 60 -5.34 8.38 -4.78
CA ARG A 60 -6.15 8.28 -3.58
C ARG A 60 -5.92 6.95 -2.88
N ILE A 61 -6.12 6.95 -1.58
CA ILE A 61 -6.14 5.75 -0.76
C ILE A 61 -7.53 5.57 -0.21
N GLU A 62 -8.04 4.36 -0.28
CA GLU A 62 -9.30 3.94 0.30
C GLU A 62 -9.06 2.72 1.19
N TRP A 63 -9.71 2.67 2.33
CA TRP A 63 -9.71 1.50 3.21
C TRP A 63 -11.12 1.11 3.61
N PHE A 64 -11.25 -0.12 3.97
CA PHE A 64 -12.55 -0.70 4.25
C PHE A 64 -13.11 -0.24 5.59
N ASN A 65 -12.27 -0.15 6.59
CA ASN A 65 -12.68 0.29 7.91
C ASN A 65 -11.55 1.04 8.61
N ASN A 66 -11.71 2.33 8.76
CA ASN A 66 -10.85 3.20 9.56
C ASN A 66 -11.65 3.63 10.79
N TYR A 67 -11.20 3.23 11.96
CA TYR A 67 -11.94 3.42 13.20
C TYR A 67 -11.79 4.82 13.77
N GLY A 68 -12.92 5.44 14.06
CA GLY A 68 -13.03 6.61 14.94
C GLY A 68 -12.64 7.94 14.30
N SER A 69 -13.21 8.99 14.85
CA SER A 69 -13.00 10.38 14.41
C SER A 69 -11.61 10.94 14.75
N SER A 70 -10.86 10.26 15.60
CA SER A 70 -9.52 10.69 16.02
C SER A 70 -8.40 10.23 15.09
N TYR A 71 -8.67 9.30 14.17
CA TYR A 71 -7.70 8.73 13.25
C TYR A 71 -7.97 9.24 11.84
N TYR A 72 -7.55 10.47 11.59
CA TYR A 72 -7.77 11.11 10.29
C TYR A 72 -7.08 10.34 9.16
N PRO A 73 -7.74 10.21 7.99
CA PRO A 73 -7.18 9.51 6.85
C PRO A 73 -5.78 10.00 6.43
N SER A 74 -5.50 11.29 6.50
CA SER A 74 -4.19 11.85 6.19
C SER A 74 -3.06 11.36 7.10
N ASN A 75 -3.38 10.79 8.26
CA ASN A 75 -2.39 10.24 9.18
C ASN A 75 -1.61 9.07 8.59
N ILE A 76 -2.06 8.44 7.51
CA ILE A 76 -1.27 7.42 6.79
C ILE A 76 0.08 7.97 6.33
N PHE A 77 0.17 9.28 6.07
CA PHE A 77 1.40 9.96 5.68
C PHE A 77 2.14 10.64 6.84
N ALA A 78 1.52 10.70 8.02
CA ALA A 78 2.21 11.22 9.20
C ALA A 78 3.37 10.32 9.59
N THR A 79 4.37 10.88 10.24
CA THR A 79 5.56 10.14 10.68
C THR A 79 5.64 10.10 12.19
N GLY A 80 6.23 9.05 12.73
CA GLY A 80 6.44 8.88 14.16
C GLY A 80 5.75 7.64 14.72
N ALA A 81 6.28 7.12 15.80
CA ALA A 81 5.83 5.88 16.42
C ALA A 81 4.72 6.13 17.45
N SER A 82 3.68 6.86 17.06
CA SER A 82 2.53 7.14 17.92
C SER A 82 1.23 6.72 17.25
N TYR A 83 0.40 6.00 17.99
CA TYR A 83 -0.94 5.66 17.50
C TYR A 83 -1.80 6.91 17.23
N ALA A 84 -1.55 8.01 17.93
CA ALA A 84 -2.29 9.26 17.74
C ALA A 84 -2.07 9.90 16.35
N TYR A 85 -1.00 9.53 15.67
CA TYR A 85 -0.68 9.99 14.32
C TYR A 85 -0.79 8.87 13.28
N SER A 86 -1.66 7.91 13.52
CA SER A 86 -1.86 6.76 12.64
C SER A 86 -3.30 6.70 12.16
N ILE A 87 -3.54 5.94 11.11
CA ILE A 87 -4.87 5.39 10.83
C ILE A 87 -5.04 4.11 11.67
N LEU A 88 -6.27 3.75 11.95
CA LEU A 88 -6.60 2.49 12.61
C LEU A 88 -7.49 1.65 11.71
N LEU A 89 -6.93 0.61 11.14
CA LEU A 89 -7.70 -0.44 10.49
C LEU A 89 -8.25 -1.37 11.56
N TYR A 90 -9.58 -1.42 11.67
CA TYR A 90 -10.29 -2.03 12.78
C TYR A 90 -11.04 -3.29 12.36
N ASN A 91 -10.97 -4.32 13.20
CA ASN A 91 -11.75 -5.56 13.04
C ASN A 91 -11.49 -6.28 11.70
N MET A 92 -10.24 -6.28 11.25
CA MET A 92 -9.87 -6.81 9.94
C MET A 92 -10.17 -8.30 9.76
N ASN A 93 -10.11 -9.10 10.85
CA ASN A 93 -10.38 -10.54 10.78
C ASN A 93 -11.85 -10.86 10.44
N SER A 94 -12.74 -9.88 10.52
CA SER A 94 -14.15 -10.04 10.14
C SER A 94 -14.39 -9.90 8.63
N TYR A 95 -13.37 -9.51 7.86
CA TYR A 95 -13.47 -9.26 6.44
C TYR A 95 -12.72 -10.31 5.63
N GLY A 96 -13.20 -10.60 4.42
CA GLY A 96 -12.45 -11.37 3.44
C GLY A 96 -11.20 -10.63 2.96
N LEU A 97 -10.28 -11.33 2.31
CA LEU A 97 -8.99 -10.76 1.89
C LEU A 97 -9.13 -9.47 1.08
N GLU A 98 -10.10 -9.41 0.18
CA GLU A 98 -10.32 -8.22 -0.67
C GLU A 98 -10.80 -6.99 0.11
N GLN A 99 -11.24 -7.17 1.34
CA GLN A 99 -11.78 -6.13 2.21
C GLN A 99 -10.88 -5.81 3.38
N GLN A 100 -9.69 -6.39 3.43
CA GLN A 100 -8.68 -6.11 4.43
C GLN A 100 -7.67 -5.09 3.92
N GLY A 101 -7.09 -4.30 4.83
CA GLY A 101 -6.06 -3.34 4.49
C GLY A 101 -6.57 -2.11 3.76
N PHE A 102 -5.84 -1.67 2.77
CA PHE A 102 -6.17 -0.48 2.01
C PHE A 102 -5.76 -0.60 0.55
N TYR A 103 -6.40 0.23 -0.28
CA TYR A 103 -6.13 0.32 -1.70
C TYR A 103 -5.55 1.69 -2.04
N ILE A 104 -4.54 1.69 -2.90
CA ILE A 104 -3.97 2.89 -3.49
C ILE A 104 -4.33 2.90 -4.97
N TYR A 105 -4.95 3.98 -5.44
CA TYR A 105 -5.35 4.17 -6.83
C TYR A 105 -4.62 5.35 -7.42
N PHE A 106 -4.17 5.22 -8.67
CA PHE A 106 -3.53 6.29 -9.42
C PHE A 106 -4.39 6.67 -10.62
N ASP A 107 -4.48 7.97 -10.90
CA ASP A 107 -5.25 8.49 -12.04
C ASP A 107 -4.61 8.16 -13.39
N LYS A 108 -3.29 7.96 -13.37
CA LYS A 108 -2.48 7.56 -14.52
C LYS A 108 -1.64 6.37 -14.17
N ASP A 109 -1.14 5.71 -15.20
CA ASP A 109 -0.20 4.62 -15.05
C ASP A 109 1.12 5.10 -14.45
N ILE A 110 1.56 4.46 -13.38
CA ILE A 110 2.83 4.74 -12.70
C ILE A 110 3.73 3.52 -12.78
N ASN A 111 4.98 3.71 -13.22
CA ASN A 111 5.93 2.63 -13.42
C ASN A 111 7.23 2.77 -12.62
N ASN A 112 7.37 3.83 -11.85
CA ASN A 112 8.61 4.15 -11.16
C ASN A 112 8.60 3.85 -9.66
N ILE A 113 7.61 3.13 -9.14
CA ILE A 113 7.57 2.70 -7.75
C ILE A 113 8.16 1.29 -7.67
N ALA A 114 9.27 1.14 -6.95
CA ALA A 114 9.89 -0.15 -6.71
C ALA A 114 9.43 -0.77 -5.37
N TYR A 115 9.22 0.05 -4.37
CA TYR A 115 8.73 -0.41 -3.07
C TYR A 115 8.03 0.72 -2.31
N ILE A 116 7.23 0.33 -1.35
CA ILE A 116 6.65 1.23 -0.36
C ILE A 116 7.22 0.95 1.02
N THR A 117 7.17 1.93 1.90
CA THR A 117 7.44 1.74 3.32
C THR A 117 6.19 2.05 4.13
N LEU A 118 6.06 1.39 5.26
CA LEU A 118 4.91 1.51 6.13
C LEU A 118 5.34 1.21 7.56
N LEU A 119 4.95 2.05 8.52
CA LEU A 119 5.17 1.82 9.94
C LEU A 119 3.89 1.29 10.56
N THR A 120 4.02 0.21 11.32
CA THR A 120 2.96 -0.26 12.21
C THR A 120 3.36 0.12 13.65
N THR A 121 2.45 0.77 14.37
CA THR A 121 2.76 1.33 15.69
C THR A 121 2.17 0.49 16.81
N PHE A 122 1.07 0.90 17.39
CA PHE A 122 0.37 0.15 18.41
C PHE A 122 -0.45 -0.97 17.75
N TYR A 123 -0.61 -2.14 18.34
CA TYR A 123 -1.17 -3.34 17.69
C TYR A 123 -0.41 -3.69 16.39
N PRO A 124 0.81 -4.20 16.50
CA PRO A 124 1.67 -4.37 15.34
C PRO A 124 1.15 -5.43 14.38
N ALA A 125 0.61 -5.00 13.27
CA ALA A 125 0.32 -5.88 12.14
C ALA A 125 1.63 -6.41 11.54
N ASN A 126 1.57 -7.59 10.94
CA ASN A 126 2.75 -8.25 10.39
C ASN A 126 2.41 -9.07 9.14
N ASN A 127 3.46 -9.53 8.46
CA ASN A 127 3.34 -10.30 7.23
C ASN A 127 2.56 -9.54 6.15
N PHE A 128 3.03 -8.33 5.83
CA PHE A 128 2.44 -7.51 4.78
C PHE A 128 2.65 -8.12 3.40
N VAL A 129 1.60 -8.09 2.62
CA VAL A 129 1.59 -8.51 1.22
C VAL A 129 0.98 -7.40 0.38
N VAL A 130 1.38 -7.33 -0.89
CA VAL A 130 0.81 -6.41 -1.86
C VAL A 130 0.39 -7.14 -3.11
N SER A 131 -0.66 -6.64 -3.74
CA SER A 131 -1.10 -7.01 -5.08
C SER A 131 -1.13 -5.74 -5.94
N VAL A 132 -0.64 -5.83 -7.15
CA VAL A 132 -0.63 -4.73 -8.12
C VAL A 132 -1.57 -5.08 -9.27
N ASP A 133 -2.49 -4.16 -9.59
CA ASP A 133 -3.46 -4.31 -10.67
C ASP A 133 -4.22 -5.65 -10.64
N ASP A 134 -4.68 -6.04 -9.45
CA ASP A 134 -5.41 -7.29 -9.19
C ASP A 134 -4.61 -8.57 -9.51
N GLY A 135 -3.29 -8.46 -9.55
CA GLY A 135 -2.40 -9.61 -9.72
C GLY A 135 -2.21 -10.43 -8.44
N ASP A 136 -1.30 -11.40 -8.49
CA ASP A 136 -0.96 -12.22 -7.35
C ASP A 136 -0.35 -11.39 -6.22
N TYR A 137 -0.60 -11.80 -4.98
CA TYR A 137 0.05 -11.19 -3.82
C TYR A 137 1.52 -11.61 -3.73
N THR A 138 2.34 -10.68 -3.28
CA THR A 138 3.76 -10.95 -2.99
C THR A 138 3.94 -11.90 -1.81
N GLU A 139 5.15 -12.41 -1.65
CA GLU A 139 5.53 -13.10 -0.41
C GLU A 139 5.42 -12.16 0.79
N PRO A 140 5.03 -12.68 1.96
CA PRO A 140 4.87 -11.84 3.15
C PRO A 140 6.18 -11.21 3.60
N VAL A 141 6.11 -9.92 3.89
CA VAL A 141 7.21 -9.17 4.49
C VAL A 141 7.00 -9.09 5.99
N THR A 142 7.96 -9.58 6.74
CA THR A 142 7.96 -9.59 8.21
C THR A 142 8.95 -8.56 8.72
N THR A 143 8.54 -7.74 9.69
CA THR A 143 9.51 -6.90 10.41
C THR A 143 10.13 -7.64 11.57
N VAL A 144 11.31 -7.18 11.95
CA VAL A 144 11.99 -7.55 13.19
C VAL A 144 12.03 -6.31 14.08
N GLY A 145 11.16 -6.24 15.10
CA GLY A 145 11.08 -5.10 16.01
C GLY A 145 10.22 -3.93 15.53
N ASP A 146 10.49 -2.71 16.00
CA ASP A 146 9.74 -1.49 15.69
C ASP A 146 10.20 -0.83 14.37
N GLU A 147 10.61 -1.62 13.40
CA GLU A 147 11.13 -1.10 12.15
C GLU A 147 10.03 -0.83 11.13
N VAL A 148 10.32 0.12 10.24
CA VAL A 148 9.47 0.42 9.09
C VAL A 148 9.53 -0.74 8.11
N PHE A 149 8.37 -1.26 7.71
CA PHE A 149 8.29 -2.28 6.68
C PHE A 149 8.71 -1.72 5.32
N LYS A 150 9.61 -2.41 4.66
CA LYS A 150 9.94 -2.19 3.26
C LYS A 150 9.22 -3.27 2.44
N ILE A 151 8.18 -2.89 1.71
CA ILE A 151 7.34 -3.80 0.96
C ILE A 151 7.65 -3.64 -0.53
N PRO A 152 8.43 -4.58 -1.14
CA PRO A 152 8.70 -4.53 -2.56
C PRO A 152 7.43 -4.74 -3.39
N LEU A 153 7.27 -3.97 -4.45
CA LEU A 153 6.21 -4.21 -5.41
C LEU A 153 6.64 -5.29 -6.40
N PRO A 154 5.71 -6.10 -6.92
CA PRO A 154 6.03 -7.10 -7.93
C PRO A 154 6.66 -6.42 -9.14
N ALA A 155 7.81 -6.94 -9.57
CA ALA A 155 8.41 -6.52 -10.83
C ALA A 155 7.44 -6.79 -11.97
N SER A 156 7.37 -5.88 -12.92
CA SER A 156 6.63 -6.10 -14.16
C SER A 156 7.15 -7.37 -14.83
N LYS A 157 6.29 -8.37 -15.04
CA LYS A 157 6.68 -9.60 -15.70
C LYS A 157 6.99 -9.29 -17.17
N ILE A 158 8.25 -9.39 -17.57
CA ILE A 158 8.64 -9.33 -18.97
C ILE A 158 8.23 -10.66 -19.58
N ARG A 159 7.29 -10.63 -20.53
CA ARG A 159 6.95 -11.81 -21.31
C ARG A 159 7.94 -11.95 -22.45
N CYS A 160 8.42 -13.16 -22.64
CA CYS A 160 9.31 -13.51 -23.73
C CYS A 160 8.58 -14.47 -24.67
N ILE A 161 8.56 -14.16 -25.96
CA ILE A 161 8.04 -15.06 -26.99
C ILE A 161 9.13 -15.38 -27.99
N ARG A 162 9.16 -16.60 -28.49
CA ARG A 162 10.04 -17.02 -29.56
C ARG A 162 9.39 -16.72 -30.90
N GLY A 163 10.01 -15.87 -31.71
CA GLY A 163 9.54 -15.56 -33.04
C GLY A 163 9.77 -16.71 -34.04
N LYS A 164 9.14 -16.62 -35.20
CA LYS A 164 9.35 -17.60 -36.32
C LYS A 164 10.78 -17.62 -36.85
N ASP A 165 11.52 -16.53 -36.62
CA ASP A 165 12.95 -16.39 -36.96
C ASP A 165 13.88 -17.07 -35.93
N GLY A 166 13.34 -17.68 -34.90
CA GLY A 166 14.07 -18.30 -33.81
C GLY A 166 14.61 -17.32 -32.77
N LYS A 167 14.37 -16.03 -32.91
CA LYS A 167 14.78 -15.00 -31.94
C LYS A 167 13.74 -14.85 -30.84
N TYR A 168 14.21 -14.41 -29.66
CA TYR A 168 13.36 -14.11 -28.53
C TYR A 168 13.00 -12.63 -28.50
N TYR A 169 11.72 -12.33 -28.37
CA TYR A 169 11.18 -10.99 -28.26
C TYR A 169 10.62 -10.80 -26.85
N PHE A 170 11.08 -9.75 -26.18
CA PHE A 170 10.61 -9.40 -24.85
C PHE A 170 9.45 -8.44 -25.00
N LEU A 171 8.29 -8.87 -24.54
CA LEU A 171 7.10 -8.03 -24.49
C LEU A 171 7.12 -7.21 -23.21
N LYS A 172 7.03 -5.89 -23.35
CA LYS A 172 6.77 -5.05 -22.19
C LYS A 172 5.41 -5.44 -21.62
N PRO A 173 5.26 -5.56 -20.27
CA PRO A 173 3.95 -5.70 -19.69
C PRO A 173 3.08 -4.55 -20.16
N LYS A 174 1.79 -4.81 -20.38
CA LYS A 174 0.86 -3.72 -20.67
C LYS A 174 0.96 -2.72 -19.53
N ALA A 175 1.19 -1.47 -19.90
CA ALA A 175 1.15 -0.38 -18.96
C ALA A 175 -0.18 -0.43 -18.21
N SER A 176 -0.13 -0.37 -16.90
CA SER A 176 -1.25 -0.51 -15.98
C SER A 176 -1.99 -1.79 -16.07
N GLY A 177 -1.33 -2.58 -16.64
CA GLY A 177 -1.82 -3.95 -16.73
C GLY A 177 -3.12 -4.08 -16.52
#